data_a7dffa128b2549679ce7ba58e3dce053
#
_entry.id   a7dffa128b2549679ce7ba58e3dce053
#
_cell.length_a   1.000
_cell.length_b   1.000
_cell.length_c   1.000
_cell.angle_alpha   90.00
_cell.angle_beta   90.00
_cell.angle_gamma   90.00
#
_symmetry.space_group_name_H-M   'P 1'
#
loop_
_entity.id
_entity.type
_entity.pdbx_description
1 polymer ?
#
loop_
_entity_poly.entity_id
_entity_poly.type
_entity_poly.pdbx_seq_one_letter_code
_entity_poly.pdbx_strand_id
1 'polypeptide(L)'
;MLLSGCKRKVADDAVFANDSVTNCAKPAQKEFKMYTMSPMAALMEQMYAENNQLKKRIIAGESVGDFPKHIVAIHSAVMTDETDNDAFFKEQAAKFIKAQELIYADAANAKTHFNNAVSSCITCHEGKCEGPIPRIKKLYIK
;
A
#
# COMPACT_ATOMS: atom_id res chain seq x y z
N MET A 1 2.19 43.82 -46.47
CA MET A 1 0.83 44.36 -46.29
C MET A 1 0.49 44.18 -44.82
N LEU A 2 0.75 45.25 -44.19
CA LEU A 2 -0.06 46.13 -43.35
C LEU A 2 -0.38 45.54 -41.94
N LEU A 3 0.44 46.05 -41.06
CA LEU A 3 0.32 46.22 -39.61
C LEU A 3 -0.99 46.93 -39.22
N SER A 4 -1.60 46.56 -38.15
CA SER A 4 -2.39 47.50 -37.36
C SER A 4 -2.27 47.20 -35.89
N GLY A 5 -1.53 48.04 -35.18
CA GLY A 5 -1.41 48.10 -33.75
C GLY A 5 -2.58 48.85 -33.14
N CYS A 6 -3.02 48.42 -31.97
CA CYS A 6 -3.90 49.21 -31.13
C CYS A 6 -3.13 49.60 -29.85
N LYS A 7 -2.74 50.87 -29.77
CA LYS A 7 -2.39 51.59 -28.58
C LYS A 7 -3.63 51.82 -27.72
N ARG A 8 -3.58 51.55 -26.43
CA ARG A 8 -4.60 52.05 -25.49
C ARG A 8 -3.97 53.00 -24.54
N LYS A 9 -4.57 54.17 -24.46
CA LYS A 9 -4.20 55.32 -23.67
C LYS A 9 -4.38 55.12 -22.18
N VAL A 10 -3.46 55.72 -21.44
CA VAL A 10 -3.55 56.01 -20.01
C VAL A 10 -4.54 57.16 -19.80
N ALA A 11 -5.39 57.05 -18.80
CA ALA A 11 -6.08 58.19 -18.22
C ALA A 11 -6.12 58.01 -16.68
N ASP A 12 -5.75 59.09 -16.05
CA ASP A 12 -5.50 59.31 -14.62
C ASP A 12 -6.76 59.34 -13.77
N ASP A 13 -6.51 59.21 -12.46
CA ASP A 13 -7.17 59.78 -11.28
C ASP A 13 -8.57 59.23 -10.88
N ALA A 14 -8.55 58.50 -9.76
CA ALA A 14 -9.41 58.87 -8.61
C ALA A 14 -8.90 58.17 -7.33
N VAL A 15 -8.45 58.98 -6.40
CA VAL A 15 -8.16 58.67 -5.01
C VAL A 15 -9.47 58.33 -4.30
N PHE A 16 -9.58 57.11 -3.74
CA PHE A 16 -10.46 56.85 -2.58
C PHE A 16 -9.69 56.00 -1.57
N ALA A 17 -9.27 56.68 -0.52
CA ALA A 17 -8.97 56.04 0.74
C ALA A 17 -10.26 55.50 1.32
N ASN A 18 -10.31 54.24 1.70
CA ASN A 18 -10.89 53.88 2.98
C ASN A 18 -10.51 52.47 3.43
N ASP A 19 -10.11 52.43 4.69
CA ASP A 19 -9.81 51.28 5.51
C ASP A 19 -10.78 50.15 5.38
N SER A 20 -10.26 48.96 5.20
CA SER A 20 -10.70 47.75 5.89
C SER A 20 -9.64 46.67 5.65
N VAL A 21 -8.66 46.60 6.52
CA VAL A 21 -7.80 45.45 6.68
C VAL A 21 -8.63 44.35 7.26
N THR A 22 -9.33 43.62 6.40
CA THR A 22 -9.88 42.32 6.79
C THR A 22 -8.70 41.37 6.94
N ASN A 23 -8.33 41.20 8.19
CA ASN A 23 -7.38 40.21 8.66
C ASN A 23 -7.94 38.82 8.32
N CYS A 24 -7.64 38.32 7.12
CA CYS A 24 -7.87 36.93 6.78
C CYS A 24 -6.89 36.09 7.62
N ALA A 25 -7.34 35.72 8.80
CA ALA A 25 -6.68 34.71 9.61
C ALA A 25 -6.49 33.47 8.73
N LYS A 26 -5.25 33.15 8.37
CA LYS A 26 -4.90 31.90 7.72
C LYS A 26 -5.49 30.78 8.59
N PRO A 27 -6.31 29.86 8.03
CA PRO A 27 -6.71 28.68 8.79
C PRO A 27 -5.45 27.95 9.22
N ALA A 28 -5.37 27.63 10.52
CA ALA A 28 -4.25 26.87 11.06
C ALA A 28 -4.12 25.59 10.21
N GLN A 29 -3.01 25.48 9.49
CA GLN A 29 -2.67 24.25 8.78
C GLN A 29 -2.57 23.16 9.84
N LYS A 30 -3.56 22.27 9.90
CA LYS A 30 -3.42 21.02 10.65
C LYS A 30 -2.21 20.30 10.07
N GLU A 31 -1.17 20.24 10.87
CA GLU A 31 0.04 19.49 10.53
C GLU A 31 -0.39 18.04 10.27
N PHE A 32 -0.29 17.60 9.03
CA PHE A 32 -0.65 16.25 8.64
C PHE A 32 0.47 15.34 9.14
N LYS A 33 0.32 14.81 10.37
CA LYS A 33 1.23 13.78 10.87
C LYS A 33 1.04 12.54 10.00
N MET A 34 1.98 12.30 9.09
CA MET A 34 2.04 11.05 8.35
C MET A 34 2.14 9.90 9.36
N TYR A 35 1.20 8.98 9.31
CA TYR A 35 1.25 7.75 10.10
C TYR A 35 2.52 6.97 9.74
N THR A 36 3.39 6.75 10.72
CA THR A 36 4.58 5.92 10.54
C THR A 36 4.17 4.46 10.75
N MET A 37 4.19 3.69 9.67
CA MET A 37 3.90 2.26 9.73
C MET A 37 4.93 1.52 10.59
N SER A 38 4.47 0.54 11.37
CA SER A 38 5.39 -0.40 12.02
C SER A 38 6.15 -1.23 10.97
N PRO A 39 7.32 -1.79 11.31
CA PRO A 39 8.05 -2.70 10.43
C PRO A 39 7.18 -3.86 9.92
N MET A 40 6.31 -4.43 10.76
CA MET A 40 5.37 -5.48 10.35
C MET A 40 4.34 -4.95 9.34
N ALA A 41 3.76 -3.78 9.58
CA ALA A 41 2.80 -3.19 8.64
C ALA A 41 3.45 -2.88 7.28
N ALA A 42 4.68 -2.36 7.27
CA ALA A 42 5.44 -2.12 6.06
C ALA A 42 5.75 -3.42 5.30
N LEU A 43 6.12 -4.50 6.01
CA LEU A 43 6.33 -5.83 5.42
C LEU A 43 5.03 -6.37 4.79
N MET A 44 3.87 -6.23 5.45
CA MET A 44 2.57 -6.65 4.90
C MET A 44 2.23 -5.91 3.60
N GLU A 45 2.47 -4.59 3.54
CA GLU A 45 2.27 -3.80 2.31
C GLU A 45 3.20 -4.25 1.19
N GLN A 46 4.47 -4.50 1.49
CA GLN A 46 5.43 -5.02 0.52
C GLN A 46 4.99 -6.38 -0.02
N MET A 47 4.66 -7.33 0.86
CA MET A 47 4.19 -8.67 0.47
C MET A 47 2.92 -8.59 -0.38
N TYR A 48 1.99 -7.69 -0.05
CA TYR A 48 0.79 -7.50 -0.88
C TYR A 48 1.14 -7.02 -2.29
N ALA A 49 2.03 -6.04 -2.43
CA ALA A 49 2.46 -5.52 -3.73
C ALA A 49 3.16 -6.60 -4.57
N GLU A 50 4.06 -7.37 -3.96
CA GLU A 50 4.80 -8.44 -4.62
C GLU A 50 3.87 -9.61 -5.03
N ASN A 51 2.93 -10.01 -4.18
CA ASN A 51 1.93 -11.02 -4.53
C ASN A 51 1.01 -10.57 -5.68
N ASN A 52 0.70 -9.27 -5.79
CA ASN A 52 0.00 -8.77 -6.98
C ASN A 52 0.83 -8.93 -8.27
N GLN A 53 2.13 -8.70 -8.19
CA GLN A 53 3.03 -8.91 -9.34
C GLN A 53 3.17 -10.40 -9.67
N LEU A 54 3.35 -11.24 -8.66
CA LEU A 54 3.43 -12.69 -8.81
C LEU A 54 2.15 -13.26 -9.43
N LYS A 55 0.99 -12.81 -8.96
CA LYS A 55 -0.31 -13.16 -9.55
C LYS A 55 -0.34 -12.88 -11.06
N LYS A 56 0.11 -11.70 -11.49
CA LYS A 56 0.13 -11.34 -12.91
C LYS A 56 1.04 -12.28 -13.71
N ARG A 57 2.23 -12.60 -13.20
CA ARG A 57 3.15 -13.55 -13.83
C ARG A 57 2.55 -14.94 -13.95
N ILE A 58 1.92 -15.46 -12.89
CA ILE A 58 1.27 -16.77 -12.92
C ILE A 58 0.14 -16.81 -13.97
N ILE A 59 -0.69 -15.76 -14.03
CA ILE A 59 -1.78 -15.67 -15.04
C ILE A 59 -1.22 -15.62 -16.46
N ALA A 60 -0.09 -14.92 -16.66
CA ALA A 60 0.57 -14.80 -17.96
C ALA A 60 1.38 -16.08 -18.34
N GLY A 61 1.50 -17.07 -17.46
CA GLY A 61 2.33 -18.24 -17.68
C GLY A 61 3.83 -17.95 -17.65
N GLU A 62 4.24 -16.84 -17.03
CA GLU A 62 5.62 -16.44 -16.88
C GLU A 62 6.28 -17.15 -15.69
N SER A 63 7.62 -17.14 -15.65
CA SER A 63 8.37 -17.69 -14.52
C SER A 63 7.97 -17.04 -13.20
N VAL A 64 7.75 -17.84 -12.16
CA VAL A 64 7.50 -17.34 -10.80
C VAL A 64 8.74 -16.69 -10.17
N GLY A 65 9.95 -17.00 -10.70
CA GLY A 65 11.21 -16.52 -10.17
C GLY A 65 11.66 -17.27 -8.91
N ASP A 66 12.46 -16.60 -8.08
CA ASP A 66 12.98 -17.18 -6.84
C ASP A 66 12.14 -16.78 -5.64
N PHE A 67 12.19 -17.59 -4.58
CA PHE A 67 11.51 -17.32 -3.32
C PHE A 67 12.05 -16.01 -2.68
N PRO A 68 11.18 -15.05 -2.36
CA PRO A 68 11.57 -13.75 -1.81
C PRO A 68 11.96 -13.88 -0.31
N LYS A 69 13.24 -14.10 -0.05
CA LYS A 69 13.77 -14.40 1.31
C LYS A 69 13.38 -13.38 2.38
N HIS A 70 13.14 -12.11 2.01
CA HIS A 70 12.79 -11.05 2.97
C HIS A 70 11.45 -11.30 3.67
N ILE A 71 10.52 -12.08 3.09
CA ILE A 71 9.23 -12.38 3.73
C ILE A 71 9.38 -13.19 5.03
N VAL A 72 10.54 -13.86 5.21
CA VAL A 72 10.86 -14.58 6.46
C VAL A 72 10.95 -13.62 7.65
N ALA A 73 11.17 -12.32 7.40
CA ALA A 73 11.13 -11.28 8.43
C ALA A 73 9.78 -11.20 9.16
N ILE A 74 8.71 -11.82 8.65
CA ILE A 74 7.43 -11.95 9.36
C ILE A 74 7.59 -12.55 10.76
N HIS A 75 8.60 -13.39 11.00
CA HIS A 75 8.87 -13.98 12.30
C HIS A 75 9.51 -13.02 13.31
N SER A 76 10.07 -11.88 12.87
CA SER A 76 10.88 -10.99 13.70
C SER A 76 10.54 -9.51 13.57
N ALA A 77 9.72 -9.12 12.57
CA ALA A 77 9.34 -7.73 12.39
C ALA A 77 8.55 -7.21 13.59
N VAL A 78 8.88 -5.98 14.02
CA VAL A 78 8.19 -5.33 15.15
C VAL A 78 6.75 -5.01 14.75
N MET A 79 5.80 -5.46 15.56
CA MET A 79 4.38 -5.26 15.37
C MET A 79 3.92 -3.87 15.81
N THR A 80 2.74 -3.45 15.34
CA THR A 80 2.08 -2.23 15.82
C THR A 80 1.66 -2.40 17.29
N ASP A 81 1.15 -3.58 17.62
CA ASP A 81 0.85 -4.01 18.99
C ASP A 81 1.69 -5.27 19.27
N GLU A 82 2.60 -5.18 20.24
CA GLU A 82 3.50 -6.29 20.58
C GLU A 82 2.76 -7.51 21.13
N THR A 83 1.57 -7.33 21.69
CA THR A 83 0.74 -8.43 22.21
C THR A 83 0.20 -9.34 21.10
N ASP A 84 0.19 -8.86 19.85
CA ASP A 84 -0.16 -9.67 18.69
C ASP A 84 0.88 -10.72 18.32
N ASN A 85 2.10 -10.66 18.85
CA ASN A 85 3.15 -11.66 18.63
C ASN A 85 2.98 -12.89 19.54
N ASP A 86 1.82 -13.49 19.50
CA ASP A 86 1.45 -14.64 20.32
C ASP A 86 1.69 -15.99 19.61
N ALA A 87 1.29 -17.07 20.27
CA ALA A 87 1.44 -18.44 19.73
C ALA A 87 0.64 -18.65 18.45
N PHE A 88 -0.57 -18.09 18.36
CA PHE A 88 -1.41 -18.18 17.15
C PHE A 88 -0.71 -17.52 15.97
N PHE A 89 -0.25 -16.27 16.14
CA PHE A 89 0.48 -15.57 15.08
C PHE A 89 1.70 -16.36 14.59
N LYS A 90 2.52 -16.87 15.52
CA LYS A 90 3.75 -17.63 15.18
C LYS A 90 3.43 -18.89 14.37
N GLU A 91 2.35 -19.60 14.73
CA GLU A 91 1.88 -20.75 13.99
C GLU A 91 1.40 -20.38 12.57
N GLN A 92 0.57 -19.32 12.46
CA GLN A 92 0.06 -18.89 11.16
C GLN A 92 1.17 -18.33 10.26
N ALA A 93 2.13 -17.60 10.82
CA ALA A 93 3.30 -17.12 10.07
C ALA A 93 4.12 -18.28 9.49
N ALA A 94 4.33 -19.34 10.27
CA ALA A 94 5.03 -20.54 9.79
C ALA A 94 4.25 -21.25 8.66
N LYS A 95 2.93 -21.37 8.78
CA LYS A 95 2.08 -21.93 7.73
C LYS A 95 2.12 -21.10 6.45
N PHE A 96 2.07 -19.77 6.60
CA PHE A 96 2.17 -18.85 5.47
C PHE A 96 3.50 -19.01 4.71
N ILE A 97 4.64 -19.04 5.42
CA ILE A 97 5.95 -19.23 4.78
C ILE A 97 5.99 -20.53 3.98
N LYS A 98 5.53 -21.65 4.56
CA LYS A 98 5.46 -22.94 3.85
C LYS A 98 4.60 -22.86 2.59
N ALA A 99 3.44 -22.19 2.68
CA ALA A 99 2.57 -22.02 1.53
C ALA A 99 3.20 -21.17 0.42
N GLN A 100 3.94 -20.14 0.81
CA GLN A 100 4.71 -19.31 -0.14
C GLN A 100 5.86 -20.10 -0.80
N GLU A 101 6.62 -20.89 -0.05
CA GLU A 101 7.71 -21.73 -0.57
C GLU A 101 7.24 -22.68 -1.66
N LEU A 102 6.05 -23.29 -1.49
CA LEU A 102 5.48 -24.23 -2.46
C LEU A 102 5.23 -23.59 -3.83
N ILE A 103 4.94 -22.29 -3.93
CA ILE A 103 4.74 -21.61 -5.21
C ILE A 103 6.00 -21.72 -6.08
N TYR A 104 7.16 -21.65 -5.45
CA TYR A 104 8.47 -21.65 -6.13
C TYR A 104 9.04 -23.05 -6.29
N ALA A 105 8.76 -23.94 -5.33
CA ALA A 105 9.22 -25.33 -5.37
C ALA A 105 8.45 -26.18 -6.40
N ASP A 106 7.18 -25.87 -6.65
CA ASP A 106 6.31 -26.58 -7.59
C ASP A 106 5.61 -25.58 -8.52
N ALA A 107 6.40 -24.95 -9.39
CA ALA A 107 5.94 -23.93 -10.32
C ALA A 107 4.86 -24.43 -11.30
N ALA A 108 4.81 -25.74 -11.57
CA ALA A 108 3.79 -26.33 -12.43
C ALA A 108 2.38 -26.16 -11.83
N ASN A 109 2.26 -26.14 -10.51
CA ASN A 109 1.03 -25.95 -9.76
C ASN A 109 0.95 -24.55 -9.09
N ALA A 110 1.72 -23.58 -9.57
CA ALA A 110 1.87 -22.26 -8.96
C ALA A 110 0.53 -21.56 -8.66
N LYS A 111 -0.48 -21.68 -9.54
CA LYS A 111 -1.82 -21.10 -9.30
C LYS A 111 -2.47 -21.66 -8.04
N THR A 112 -2.43 -22.96 -7.86
CA THR A 112 -3.02 -23.65 -6.68
C THR A 112 -2.28 -23.24 -5.42
N HIS A 113 -0.94 -23.29 -5.44
CA HIS A 113 -0.11 -22.90 -4.31
C HIS A 113 -0.25 -21.43 -3.95
N PHE A 114 -0.36 -20.56 -4.95
CA PHE A 114 -0.61 -19.13 -4.73
C PHE A 114 -1.96 -18.90 -4.03
N ASN A 115 -3.03 -19.54 -4.49
CA ASN A 115 -4.34 -19.41 -3.85
C ASN A 115 -4.35 -19.98 -2.42
N ASN A 116 -3.60 -21.04 -2.15
CA ASN A 116 -3.42 -21.58 -0.80
C ASN A 116 -2.67 -20.59 0.10
N ALA A 117 -1.64 -19.92 -0.43
CA ALA A 117 -0.92 -18.87 0.30
C ALA A 117 -1.82 -17.68 0.61
N VAL A 118 -2.67 -17.26 -0.33
CA VAL A 118 -3.69 -16.22 -0.09
C VAL A 118 -4.67 -16.65 1.00
N SER A 119 -5.10 -17.91 1.00
CA SER A 119 -5.97 -18.47 2.06
C SER A 119 -5.28 -18.40 3.43
N SER A 120 -4.00 -18.74 3.49
CA SER A 120 -3.20 -18.64 4.73
C SER A 120 -3.12 -17.20 5.25
N CYS A 121 -2.97 -16.20 4.36
CA CYS A 121 -3.05 -14.77 4.75
C CYS A 121 -4.39 -14.47 5.41
N ILE A 122 -5.50 -14.90 4.80
CA ILE A 122 -6.86 -14.63 5.30
C ILE A 122 -7.06 -15.27 6.67
N THR A 123 -6.68 -16.55 6.84
CA THR A 123 -6.85 -17.27 8.11
C THR A 123 -6.10 -16.57 9.26
N CYS A 124 -4.88 -16.09 9.01
CA CYS A 124 -4.15 -15.31 10.01
C CYS A 124 -4.87 -14.00 10.35
N HIS A 125 -5.32 -13.28 9.33
CA HIS A 125 -5.99 -11.99 9.50
C HIS A 125 -7.36 -12.09 10.17
N GLU A 126 -8.10 -13.18 9.97
CA GLU A 126 -9.37 -13.46 10.68
C GLU A 126 -9.19 -13.57 12.20
N GLY A 127 -8.01 -14.02 12.66
CA GLY A 127 -7.69 -14.11 14.07
C GLY A 127 -6.99 -12.89 14.68
N LYS A 128 -6.63 -11.88 13.86
CA LYS A 128 -5.81 -10.74 14.30
C LYS A 128 -6.36 -9.38 13.86
N CYS A 129 -6.41 -9.10 12.57
CA CYS A 129 -6.85 -7.80 12.06
C CYS A 129 -7.62 -7.97 10.75
N GLU A 130 -8.93 -7.93 10.82
CA GLU A 130 -9.83 -8.19 9.68
C GLU A 130 -9.81 -7.10 8.60
N GLY A 131 -9.37 -5.88 8.93
CA GLY A 131 -9.38 -4.74 8.01
C GLY A 131 -8.78 -5.02 6.62
N PRO A 132 -7.62 -5.69 6.50
CA PRO A 132 -7.00 -6.01 5.21
C PRO A 132 -7.71 -7.10 4.40
N ILE A 133 -8.58 -7.94 4.99
CA ILE A 133 -9.18 -9.12 4.35
C ILE A 133 -9.85 -8.81 3.00
N PRO A 134 -10.67 -7.75 2.83
CA PRO A 134 -11.29 -7.46 1.54
C PRO A 134 -10.27 -7.17 0.43
N ARG A 135 -9.12 -6.61 0.79
CA ARG A 135 -8.01 -6.34 -0.11
C ARG A 135 -7.26 -7.64 -0.45
N ILE A 136 -6.95 -8.47 0.55
CA ILE A 136 -6.27 -9.76 0.38
C ILE A 136 -7.08 -10.68 -0.54
N LYS A 137 -8.40 -10.73 -0.40
CA LYS A 137 -9.30 -11.53 -1.27
C LYS A 137 -9.17 -11.18 -2.76
N LYS A 138 -8.74 -9.96 -3.10
CA LYS A 138 -8.48 -9.58 -4.49
C LYS A 138 -7.25 -10.25 -5.10
N LEU A 139 -6.38 -10.84 -4.28
CA LEU A 139 -5.22 -11.59 -4.77
C LEU A 139 -5.60 -12.93 -5.41
N TYR A 140 -6.72 -13.57 -5.05
CA TYR A 140 -7.09 -14.84 -5.63
C TYR A 140 -7.06 -14.84 -7.16
N ILE A 141 -6.50 -15.92 -7.72
CA ILE A 141 -6.54 -16.20 -9.16
C ILE A 141 -7.78 -17.06 -9.42
N LYS A 142 -8.69 -16.53 -10.21
CA LYS A 142 -9.92 -17.20 -10.66
C LYS A 142 -9.63 -18.24 -11.73
#